data_fc3b1c8ada4585b304636d60fe1139c7
#
_entry.id   fc3b1c8ada4585b304636d60fe1139c7
#
_cell.length_a   1.000
_cell.length_b   1.000
_cell.length_c   1.000
_cell.angle_alpha   90.00
_cell.angle_beta   90.00
_cell.angle_gamma   90.00
#
_symmetry.space_group_name_H-M   'P 1'
#
loop_
_entity.id
_entity.type
_entity.pdbx_description
1 polymer ?
#
loop_
_entity_poly.entity_id
_entity_poly.type
_entity_poly.pdbx_seq_one_letter_code
_entity_poly.pdbx_strand_id
1 'polypeptide(L)'
;MKRIAIALMVALLALPAVCLAQVALVVVTDAPPKSMNPHAYSSDANLSYMSNFFDGLLQRPAPDGKLSPALAESWERVDALTWTFNLRKGVKFHNGNDFNAADVKFTFERMKDPQYSKLLNIANSIESIETPDDFTVIFKTVKPVPWFAETMHQNFIVDMESTKDRDDGEYNTQPMGTGAYKFVEWVKGSYVRMQANENYWEGAPKYKTVEIRPITEEATRFAALAGKQADIVNGVPVTLIERIEKMPHVELISRPARRAIYMGMSNKPGTPFADIRVRQAIAHAINEDEIIEKIMRGQATATAQVPDPPTVGYLDGLERLPYDPETAKKLLAEAGYADGFEITVAGPNDRYVNDEKICEAVAKYLAKVGLKAKLDVKPKSIFFDEINEFKHHFYLIGWFDGSFDLGRSAEKLLHTPDPDKGMGAYNGGAYSDPELDKMIIESSSILDRAEREKALQAINRRSVEEVAWIPLHYQQDIFAVVKGKDVKFMPRSDRWIVAKEIK
;
A
#
# COMPACT_ATOMS: atom_id res chain seq x y z
N MET A 1 -22.72 -78.77 32.35
CA MET A 1 -21.67 -77.88 31.99
C MET A 1 -22.14 -77.04 30.80
N LYS A 2 -22.68 -75.84 31.04
CA LYS A 2 -23.25 -74.94 30.01
C LYS A 2 -22.16 -73.92 29.61
N ARG A 3 -21.78 -73.89 28.35
CA ARG A 3 -20.89 -72.91 27.77
C ARG A 3 -21.71 -71.67 27.39
N ILE A 4 -21.45 -70.53 28.03
CA ILE A 4 -22.02 -69.23 27.69
C ILE A 4 -21.07 -68.61 26.69
N ALA A 5 -21.55 -68.38 25.45
CA ALA A 5 -20.84 -67.63 24.45
C ALA A 5 -21.21 -66.13 24.59
N ILE A 6 -20.23 -65.31 24.92
CA ILE A 6 -20.37 -63.85 24.96
C ILE A 6 -20.04 -63.34 23.58
N ALA A 7 -21.04 -62.83 22.85
CA ALA A 7 -20.86 -62.11 21.59
C ALA A 7 -20.51 -60.64 21.87
N LEU A 8 -19.27 -60.24 21.60
CA LEU A 8 -18.83 -58.85 21.65
C LEU A 8 -19.33 -58.13 20.37
N MET A 9 -20.31 -57.27 20.53
CA MET A 9 -20.80 -56.39 19.44
C MET A 9 -19.91 -55.17 19.40
N VAL A 10 -18.97 -55.13 18.44
CA VAL A 10 -18.15 -53.93 18.14
C VAL A 10 -19.00 -52.96 17.32
N ALA A 11 -19.53 -51.95 17.97
CA ALA A 11 -20.13 -50.80 17.29
C ALA A 11 -19.04 -49.94 16.65
N LEU A 12 -18.84 -50.08 15.35
CA LEU A 12 -18.04 -49.11 14.57
C LEU A 12 -18.80 -47.76 14.53
N LEU A 13 -18.37 -46.81 15.34
CA LEU A 13 -18.75 -45.43 15.20
C LEU A 13 -18.14 -44.92 13.87
N ALA A 14 -18.93 -44.89 12.82
CA ALA A 14 -18.59 -44.17 11.60
C ALA A 14 -18.57 -42.64 11.91
N LEU A 15 -17.41 -42.14 12.29
CA LEU A 15 -17.18 -40.70 12.26
C LEU A 15 -17.37 -40.22 10.80
N PRO A 16 -18.18 -39.20 10.55
CA PRO A 16 -18.25 -38.65 9.23
C PRO A 16 -16.84 -38.17 8.86
N ALA A 17 -16.23 -38.76 7.83
CA ALA A 17 -15.03 -38.27 7.23
C ALA A 17 -15.39 -36.86 6.66
N VAL A 18 -15.02 -35.82 7.36
CA VAL A 18 -15.02 -34.47 6.81
C VAL A 18 -14.05 -34.57 5.64
N CYS A 19 -14.61 -34.70 4.44
CA CYS A 19 -13.84 -34.62 3.21
C CYS A 19 -13.29 -33.19 3.13
N LEU A 20 -12.10 -32.97 3.71
CA LEU A 20 -11.37 -31.73 3.54
C LEU A 20 -11.14 -31.57 2.03
N ALA A 21 -11.92 -30.68 1.41
CA ALA A 21 -11.74 -30.37 0.00
C ALA A 21 -10.25 -30.08 -0.21
N GLN A 22 -9.63 -30.79 -1.14
CA GLN A 22 -8.21 -30.62 -1.46
C GLN A 22 -7.95 -29.15 -1.77
N VAL A 23 -6.98 -28.52 -1.11
CA VAL A 23 -6.60 -27.13 -1.34
C VAL A 23 -6.19 -26.98 -2.80
N ALA A 24 -6.94 -26.16 -3.54
CA ALA A 24 -6.78 -26.01 -4.98
C ALA A 24 -5.68 -24.99 -5.33
N LEU A 25 -5.48 -23.97 -4.46
CA LEU A 25 -4.47 -22.92 -4.64
C LEU A 25 -3.78 -22.63 -3.31
N VAL A 26 -2.45 -22.64 -3.32
CA VAL A 26 -1.61 -22.28 -2.17
C VAL A 26 -0.82 -21.02 -2.51
N VAL A 27 -1.02 -19.96 -1.74
CA VAL A 27 -0.29 -18.70 -1.86
C VAL A 27 0.57 -18.48 -0.63
N VAL A 28 1.85 -18.19 -0.82
CA VAL A 28 2.77 -17.80 0.26
C VAL A 28 2.96 -16.29 0.24
N THR A 29 2.82 -15.65 1.41
CA THR A 29 3.00 -14.20 1.59
C THR A 29 4.12 -13.90 2.58
N ASP A 30 4.71 -12.70 2.50
CA ASP A 30 5.81 -12.25 3.35
C ASP A 30 5.36 -11.73 4.74
N ALA A 31 4.05 -11.58 4.96
CA ALA A 31 3.52 -11.08 6.23
C ALA A 31 2.17 -11.73 6.61
N PRO A 32 1.95 -12.04 7.91
CA PRO A 32 0.67 -12.56 8.40
C PRO A 32 -0.39 -11.46 8.54
N PRO A 33 -1.68 -11.84 8.52
CA PRO A 33 -2.73 -10.95 8.99
C PRO A 33 -2.63 -10.79 10.51
N LYS A 34 -2.94 -9.60 11.00
CA LYS A 34 -2.99 -9.30 12.45
C LYS A 34 -4.37 -9.50 13.04
N SER A 35 -5.41 -9.37 12.20
CA SER A 35 -6.82 -9.51 12.57
C SER A 35 -7.64 -9.90 11.34
N MET A 36 -8.79 -10.54 11.56
CA MET A 36 -9.83 -10.74 10.54
C MET A 36 -10.88 -9.63 10.55
N ASN A 37 -10.79 -8.66 11.46
CA ASN A 37 -11.57 -7.43 11.41
C ASN A 37 -10.98 -6.50 10.32
N PRO A 38 -11.75 -6.13 9.29
CA PRO A 38 -11.24 -5.35 8.15
C PRO A 38 -10.80 -3.94 8.54
N HIS A 39 -11.24 -3.43 9.68
CA HIS A 39 -10.95 -2.06 10.12
C HIS A 39 -9.86 -1.98 11.21
N ALA A 40 -9.42 -3.11 11.77
CA ALA A 40 -8.46 -3.13 12.88
C ALA A 40 -7.04 -2.70 12.47
N TYR A 41 -6.65 -2.84 11.20
CA TYR A 41 -5.32 -2.50 10.69
C TYR A 41 -5.38 -1.99 9.26
N SER A 42 -4.65 -0.91 8.98
CA SER A 42 -4.50 -0.29 7.65
C SER A 42 -3.27 -0.79 6.87
N SER A 43 -2.58 -1.83 7.34
CA SER A 43 -1.41 -2.35 6.64
C SER A 43 -1.81 -3.11 5.38
N ASP A 44 -1.02 -2.96 4.30
CA ASP A 44 -1.27 -3.64 3.02
C ASP A 44 -1.44 -5.15 3.19
N ALA A 45 -0.62 -5.78 4.05
CA ALA A 45 -0.74 -7.19 4.35
C ALA A 45 -2.15 -7.54 4.89
N ASN A 46 -2.65 -6.79 5.90
CA ASN A 46 -3.97 -7.08 6.46
C ASN A 46 -5.09 -6.85 5.44
N LEU A 47 -5.04 -5.73 4.71
CA LEU A 47 -6.02 -5.40 3.67
C LEU A 47 -6.04 -6.44 2.55
N SER A 48 -4.89 -6.99 2.16
CA SER A 48 -4.77 -8.08 1.19
C SER A 48 -5.54 -9.34 1.61
N TYR A 49 -5.47 -9.74 2.90
CA TYR A 49 -6.28 -10.86 3.37
C TYR A 49 -7.77 -10.51 3.39
N MET A 50 -8.11 -9.30 3.85
CA MET A 50 -9.51 -8.86 3.99
C MET A 50 -10.21 -8.72 2.64
N SER A 51 -9.52 -8.33 1.59
CA SER A 51 -10.06 -8.20 0.22
C SER A 51 -10.61 -9.51 -0.39
N ASN A 52 -10.35 -10.66 0.24
CA ASN A 52 -10.93 -11.93 -0.17
C ASN A 52 -12.29 -12.21 0.51
N PHE A 53 -12.52 -11.63 1.69
CA PHE A 53 -13.73 -11.84 2.49
C PHE A 53 -14.74 -10.70 2.37
N PHE A 54 -14.28 -9.52 2.04
CA PHE A 54 -15.08 -8.29 2.00
C PHE A 54 -14.92 -7.57 0.66
N ASP A 55 -15.94 -6.80 0.31
CA ASP A 55 -15.87 -5.81 -0.76
C ASP A 55 -15.99 -4.41 -0.19
N GLY A 56 -15.38 -3.43 -0.86
CA GLY A 56 -15.63 -2.02 -0.65
C GLY A 56 -16.76 -1.51 -1.54
N LEU A 57 -17.11 -0.23 -1.42
CA LEU A 57 -18.04 0.39 -2.36
C LEU A 57 -17.49 0.39 -3.79
N LEU A 58 -16.17 0.55 -3.93
CA LEU A 58 -15.45 0.53 -5.20
C LEU A 58 -14.31 -0.51 -5.13
N GLN A 59 -13.73 -0.83 -6.28
CA GLN A 59 -12.60 -1.77 -6.38
C GLN A 59 -11.54 -1.25 -7.34
N ARG A 60 -10.33 -1.83 -7.27
CA ARG A 60 -9.20 -1.55 -8.16
C ARG A 60 -8.61 -2.85 -8.70
N PRO A 61 -9.22 -3.47 -9.71
CA PRO A 61 -8.76 -4.76 -10.23
C PRO A 61 -7.41 -4.65 -10.96
N ALA A 62 -6.72 -5.79 -11.07
CA ALA A 62 -5.54 -5.91 -11.94
C ALA A 62 -5.94 -5.70 -13.42
N PRO A 63 -5.00 -5.26 -14.27
CA PRO A 63 -3.59 -4.96 -13.99
C PRO A 63 -3.33 -3.50 -13.61
N ASP A 64 -4.18 -2.57 -14.05
CA ASP A 64 -3.91 -1.13 -14.01
C ASP A 64 -4.39 -0.44 -12.70
N GLY A 65 -5.19 -1.13 -11.90
CA GLY A 65 -5.69 -0.60 -10.63
C GLY A 65 -6.62 0.60 -10.79
N LYS A 66 -7.29 0.76 -11.93
CA LYS A 66 -8.28 1.82 -12.13
C LYS A 66 -9.47 1.64 -11.20
N LEU A 67 -9.93 2.76 -10.63
CA LEU A 67 -11.11 2.76 -9.79
C LEU A 67 -12.35 2.32 -10.59
N SER A 68 -13.06 1.34 -10.08
CA SER A 68 -14.18 0.68 -10.76
C SER A 68 -15.32 0.41 -9.79
N PRO A 69 -16.58 0.26 -10.28
CA PRO A 69 -17.71 -0.14 -9.46
C PRO A 69 -17.47 -1.47 -8.73
N ALA A 70 -17.99 -1.58 -7.49
CA ALA A 70 -18.10 -2.83 -6.74
C ALA A 70 -19.47 -2.90 -6.05
N LEU A 71 -19.57 -2.72 -4.73
CA LEU A 71 -20.87 -2.65 -4.04
C LEU A 71 -21.65 -1.39 -4.41
N ALA A 72 -21.01 -0.33 -4.90
CA ALA A 72 -21.66 0.78 -5.59
C ALA A 72 -21.51 0.62 -7.12
N GLU A 73 -22.60 0.81 -7.86
CA GLU A 73 -22.64 0.77 -9.32
C GLU A 73 -22.20 2.10 -9.94
N SER A 74 -22.43 3.21 -9.21
CA SER A 74 -22.00 4.55 -9.62
C SER A 74 -21.79 5.44 -8.39
N TRP A 75 -21.02 6.51 -8.60
CA TRP A 75 -20.79 7.55 -7.59
C TRP A 75 -20.60 8.90 -8.26
N GLU A 76 -20.88 9.95 -7.50
CA GLU A 76 -20.74 11.33 -7.96
C GLU A 76 -20.30 12.24 -6.81
N ARG A 77 -19.43 13.19 -7.09
CA ARG A 77 -19.14 14.32 -6.19
C ARG A 77 -20.09 15.46 -6.54
N VAL A 78 -21.13 15.63 -5.74
CA VAL A 78 -22.21 16.61 -5.99
C VAL A 78 -21.74 18.06 -5.76
N ASP A 79 -20.93 18.25 -4.72
CA ASP A 79 -20.29 19.51 -4.39
C ASP A 79 -18.97 19.28 -3.64
N ALA A 80 -18.36 20.34 -3.12
CA ALA A 80 -17.06 20.24 -2.44
C ALA A 80 -17.05 19.27 -1.25
N LEU A 81 -18.17 19.06 -0.59
CA LEU A 81 -18.30 18.29 0.65
C LEU A 81 -19.15 17.02 0.48
N THR A 82 -19.94 16.91 -0.60
CA THR A 82 -20.99 15.89 -0.73
C THR A 82 -20.68 14.87 -1.81
N TRP A 83 -20.77 13.60 -1.44
CA TRP A 83 -20.63 12.45 -2.32
C TRP A 83 -21.85 11.56 -2.28
N THR A 84 -22.38 11.16 -3.43
CA THR A 84 -23.48 10.21 -3.57
C THR A 84 -22.98 8.91 -4.17
N PHE A 85 -23.43 7.78 -3.59
CA PHE A 85 -23.16 6.43 -4.09
C PHE A 85 -24.49 5.71 -4.31
N ASN A 86 -24.67 5.12 -5.51
CA ASN A 86 -25.81 4.25 -5.83
C ASN A 86 -25.35 2.80 -5.69
N LEU A 87 -26.02 2.05 -4.80
CA LEU A 87 -25.62 0.71 -4.40
C LEU A 87 -26.14 -0.37 -5.34
N ARG A 88 -25.39 -1.44 -5.45
CA ARG A 88 -25.76 -2.66 -6.18
C ARG A 88 -26.85 -3.42 -5.43
N LYS A 89 -27.89 -3.84 -6.19
CA LYS A 89 -29.01 -4.63 -5.68
C LYS A 89 -28.70 -6.13 -5.72
N GLY A 90 -29.29 -6.89 -4.80
CA GLY A 90 -29.23 -8.36 -4.78
C GLY A 90 -27.90 -8.95 -4.30
N VAL A 91 -26.99 -8.13 -3.74
CA VAL A 91 -25.78 -8.63 -3.09
C VAL A 91 -26.11 -9.22 -1.72
N LYS A 92 -25.48 -10.34 -1.37
CA LYS A 92 -25.66 -11.01 -0.08
C LYS A 92 -24.34 -11.15 0.66
N PHE A 93 -24.42 -10.99 1.97
CA PHE A 93 -23.34 -11.38 2.89
C PHE A 93 -23.19 -12.92 2.94
N HIS A 94 -22.07 -13.39 3.47
CA HIS A 94 -21.77 -14.82 3.55
C HIS A 94 -22.77 -15.64 4.38
N ASN A 95 -23.47 -15.02 5.32
CA ASN A 95 -24.55 -15.59 6.13
C ASN A 95 -25.92 -15.60 5.43
N GLY A 96 -26.04 -14.93 4.28
CA GLY A 96 -27.25 -14.83 3.48
C GLY A 96 -28.07 -13.54 3.68
N ASN A 97 -27.70 -12.66 4.61
CA ASN A 97 -28.30 -11.34 4.80
C ASN A 97 -28.17 -10.49 3.52
N ASP A 98 -29.13 -9.65 3.25
CA ASP A 98 -29.08 -8.72 2.13
C ASP A 98 -28.23 -7.51 2.46
N PHE A 99 -27.37 -7.11 1.51
CA PHE A 99 -26.60 -5.88 1.60
C PHE A 99 -27.47 -4.67 1.21
N ASN A 100 -27.40 -3.60 2.00
CA ASN A 100 -28.10 -2.36 1.74
C ASN A 100 -27.40 -1.11 2.33
N ALA A 101 -28.01 0.07 2.22
CA ALA A 101 -27.43 1.33 2.66
C ALA A 101 -27.24 1.43 4.19
N ALA A 102 -28.01 0.68 4.99
CA ALA A 102 -27.83 0.66 6.44
C ALA A 102 -26.49 0.03 6.85
N ASP A 103 -26.03 -1.00 6.12
CA ASP A 103 -24.72 -1.63 6.35
C ASP A 103 -23.58 -0.65 6.08
N VAL A 104 -23.70 0.13 5.02
CA VAL A 104 -22.71 1.16 4.68
C VAL A 104 -22.66 2.22 5.78
N LYS A 105 -23.80 2.75 6.19
CA LYS A 105 -23.88 3.73 7.27
C LYS A 105 -23.30 3.18 8.57
N PHE A 106 -23.72 1.99 8.99
CA PHE A 106 -23.20 1.31 10.17
C PHE A 106 -21.69 1.13 10.11
N THR A 107 -21.16 0.69 8.96
CA THR A 107 -19.73 0.49 8.76
C THR A 107 -18.91 1.72 9.05
N PHE A 108 -19.26 2.86 8.44
CA PHE A 108 -18.51 4.10 8.61
C PHE A 108 -18.74 4.76 9.98
N GLU A 109 -19.92 4.62 10.59
CA GLU A 109 -20.16 5.05 11.97
C GLU A 109 -19.34 4.23 12.96
N ARG A 110 -19.29 2.90 12.81
CA ARG A 110 -18.43 2.02 13.60
C ARG A 110 -16.95 2.35 13.45
N MET A 111 -16.51 2.73 12.24
CA MET A 111 -15.13 3.10 11.99
C MET A 111 -14.68 4.38 12.72
N LYS A 112 -15.59 5.22 13.22
CA LYS A 112 -15.26 6.40 14.04
C LYS A 112 -14.81 6.04 15.45
N ASP A 113 -15.13 4.84 15.92
CA ASP A 113 -14.73 4.38 17.25
C ASP A 113 -13.33 3.75 17.21
N PRO A 114 -12.34 4.32 17.93
CA PRO A 114 -10.97 3.80 17.97
C PRO A 114 -10.83 2.40 18.59
N GLN A 115 -11.87 1.94 19.31
CA GLN A 115 -11.93 0.56 19.80
C GLN A 115 -12.03 -0.43 18.63
N TYR A 116 -12.83 -0.10 17.60
CA TYR A 116 -13.14 -1.01 16.49
C TYR A 116 -12.29 -0.78 15.25
N SER A 117 -11.69 0.41 15.11
CA SER A 117 -11.02 0.80 13.87
C SER A 117 -9.71 1.54 14.13
N LYS A 118 -8.75 1.32 13.21
CA LYS A 118 -7.55 2.16 13.03
C LYS A 118 -7.61 2.97 11.73
N LEU A 119 -8.75 2.95 11.03
CA LEU A 119 -9.00 3.72 9.81
C LEU A 119 -9.68 5.07 10.12
N LEU A 120 -9.35 5.67 11.25
CA LEU A 120 -9.99 6.87 11.78
C LEU A 120 -9.93 8.08 10.83
N ASN A 121 -8.88 8.19 10.03
CA ASN A 121 -8.68 9.37 9.16
C ASN A 121 -9.82 9.57 8.18
N ILE A 122 -10.28 8.51 7.51
CA ILE A 122 -11.40 8.60 6.58
C ILE A 122 -12.73 8.76 7.33
N ALA A 123 -12.93 7.97 8.39
CA ALA A 123 -14.16 8.02 9.17
C ALA A 123 -14.39 9.40 9.81
N ASN A 124 -13.34 10.01 10.38
CA ASN A 124 -13.39 11.34 10.99
C ASN A 124 -13.51 12.47 9.95
N SER A 125 -13.25 12.21 8.66
CA SER A 125 -13.53 13.19 7.62
C SER A 125 -15.03 13.30 7.28
N ILE A 126 -15.86 12.36 7.76
CA ILE A 126 -17.30 12.31 7.48
C ILE A 126 -18.06 13.03 8.57
N GLU A 127 -18.79 14.08 8.21
CA GLU A 127 -19.71 14.82 9.07
C GLU A 127 -21.00 14.01 9.29
N SER A 128 -21.66 13.60 8.20
CA SER A 128 -22.93 12.87 8.24
C SER A 128 -23.04 11.84 7.11
N ILE A 129 -23.91 10.85 7.32
CA ILE A 129 -24.25 9.81 6.33
C ILE A 129 -25.77 9.71 6.28
N GLU A 130 -26.33 10.00 5.11
CA GLU A 130 -27.77 9.88 4.85
C GLU A 130 -28.04 8.67 3.96
N THR A 131 -29.14 7.98 4.24
CA THR A 131 -29.60 6.81 3.48
C THR A 131 -31.07 7.04 3.13
N PRO A 132 -31.36 7.83 2.07
CA PRO A 132 -32.72 8.20 1.70
C PRO A 132 -33.57 7.00 1.28
N ASP A 133 -32.94 5.94 0.84
CA ASP A 133 -33.51 4.63 0.51
C ASP A 133 -32.46 3.52 0.73
N ASP A 134 -32.87 2.25 0.50
CA ASP A 134 -32.03 1.07 0.73
C ASP A 134 -30.80 0.99 -0.18
N PHE A 135 -30.72 1.78 -1.26
CA PHE A 135 -29.68 1.67 -2.29
C PHE A 135 -29.01 3.00 -2.63
N THR A 136 -29.25 4.04 -1.83
CA THR A 136 -28.60 5.34 -1.98
C THR A 136 -27.91 5.75 -0.68
N VAL A 137 -26.62 6.10 -0.76
CA VAL A 137 -25.86 6.62 0.37
C VAL A 137 -25.27 7.98 -0.01
N ILE A 138 -25.49 8.97 0.85
CA ILE A 138 -24.97 10.32 0.70
C ILE A 138 -24.02 10.58 1.87
N PHE A 139 -22.74 10.81 1.55
CA PHE A 139 -21.73 11.20 2.52
C PHE A 139 -21.51 12.71 2.45
N LYS A 140 -21.50 13.35 3.60
CA LYS A 140 -21.06 14.74 3.75
C LYS A 140 -19.78 14.77 4.57
N THR A 141 -18.77 15.46 4.07
CA THR A 141 -17.44 15.55 4.71
C THR A 141 -17.30 16.88 5.45
N VAL A 142 -16.50 16.90 6.53
CA VAL A 142 -16.23 18.11 7.35
C VAL A 142 -15.40 19.17 6.60
N LYS A 143 -14.66 18.76 5.57
CA LYS A 143 -13.86 19.59 4.66
C LYS A 143 -13.79 18.92 3.29
N PRO A 144 -13.38 19.62 2.23
CA PRO A 144 -13.19 18.98 0.92
C PRO A 144 -12.22 17.79 1.01
N VAL A 145 -12.67 16.62 0.52
CA VAL A 145 -11.88 15.39 0.42
C VAL A 145 -12.01 14.86 -1.01
N PRO A 146 -11.28 15.42 -1.98
CA PRO A 146 -11.43 15.04 -3.40
C PRO A 146 -11.05 13.58 -3.68
N TRP A 147 -10.21 12.97 -2.85
CA TRP A 147 -9.83 11.54 -2.94
C TRP A 147 -10.77 10.60 -2.17
N PHE A 148 -11.93 11.06 -1.71
CA PHE A 148 -12.86 10.26 -0.91
C PHE A 148 -13.24 8.97 -1.63
N ALA A 149 -13.70 9.05 -2.88
CA ALA A 149 -14.04 7.88 -3.69
C ALA A 149 -12.83 6.95 -3.92
N GLU A 150 -11.63 7.53 -4.12
CA GLU A 150 -10.40 6.78 -4.36
C GLU A 150 -10.03 5.83 -3.21
N THR A 151 -10.50 6.10 -1.99
CA THR A 151 -10.26 5.26 -0.80
C THR A 151 -11.32 4.18 -0.58
N MET A 152 -12.45 4.21 -1.29
CA MET A 152 -13.58 3.31 -1.05
C MET A 152 -13.30 1.85 -1.39
N HIS A 153 -12.21 1.55 -2.09
CA HIS A 153 -11.77 0.18 -2.37
C HIS A 153 -11.17 -0.55 -1.17
N GLN A 154 -10.73 0.18 -0.15
CA GLN A 154 -10.09 -0.37 1.06
C GLN A 154 -10.94 -0.21 2.32
N ASN A 155 -12.07 0.49 2.24
CA ASN A 155 -13.03 0.64 3.31
C ASN A 155 -14.11 -0.44 3.14
N PHE A 156 -13.82 -1.62 3.64
CA PHE A 156 -14.63 -2.82 3.47
C PHE A 156 -15.94 -2.74 4.25
N ILE A 157 -17.04 -3.16 3.63
CA ILE A 157 -18.38 -3.10 4.24
C ILE A 157 -18.64 -4.35 5.07
N VAL A 158 -19.19 -4.16 6.26
CA VAL A 158 -19.55 -5.23 7.20
C VAL A 158 -21.06 -5.34 7.34
N ASP A 159 -21.54 -6.55 7.60
CA ASP A 159 -22.95 -6.82 7.87
C ASP A 159 -23.35 -6.24 9.24
N MET A 160 -24.26 -5.28 9.24
CA MET A 160 -24.74 -4.62 10.45
C MET A 160 -25.38 -5.61 11.42
N GLU A 161 -26.26 -6.49 10.93
CA GLU A 161 -27.02 -7.40 11.78
C GLU A 161 -26.12 -8.37 12.54
N SER A 162 -25.10 -8.93 11.86
CA SER A 162 -24.19 -9.89 12.49
C SER A 162 -23.04 -9.23 13.25
N THR A 163 -22.82 -7.92 13.12
CA THR A 163 -21.66 -7.23 13.71
C THR A 163 -22.00 -6.40 14.93
N LYS A 164 -23.20 -5.80 14.99
CA LYS A 164 -23.57 -4.82 16.03
C LYS A 164 -23.50 -5.35 17.47
N ASP A 165 -23.79 -6.64 17.67
CA ASP A 165 -23.86 -7.29 18.98
C ASP A 165 -22.64 -8.20 19.27
N ARG A 166 -21.65 -8.25 18.37
CA ARG A 166 -20.44 -9.08 18.55
C ARG A 166 -19.36 -8.29 19.28
N ASP A 167 -18.72 -8.97 20.22
CA ASP A 167 -17.48 -8.43 20.79
C ASP A 167 -16.33 -8.45 19.79
N ASP A 168 -15.32 -7.60 20.00
CA ASP A 168 -14.18 -7.50 19.11
C ASP A 168 -13.32 -8.77 19.06
N GLY A 169 -13.27 -9.55 20.15
CA GLY A 169 -12.51 -10.79 20.21
C GLY A 169 -13.05 -11.79 19.19
N GLU A 170 -14.36 -11.95 19.12
CA GLU A 170 -15.01 -12.83 18.16
C GLU A 170 -14.90 -12.30 16.72
N TYR A 171 -15.20 -11.02 16.50
CA TYR A 171 -15.15 -10.43 15.17
C TYR A 171 -13.74 -10.43 14.58
N ASN A 172 -12.72 -10.28 15.43
CA ASN A 172 -11.31 -10.34 15.01
C ASN A 172 -10.86 -11.72 14.50
N THR A 173 -11.65 -12.76 14.64
CA THR A 173 -11.31 -14.13 14.25
C THR A 173 -12.25 -14.75 13.23
N GLN A 174 -13.44 -14.17 13.00
CA GLN A 174 -14.48 -14.71 12.13
C GLN A 174 -15.06 -13.63 11.23
N PRO A 175 -14.41 -13.35 10.09
CA PRO A 175 -14.86 -12.30 9.16
C PRO A 175 -16.21 -12.65 8.53
N MET A 176 -17.09 -11.65 8.40
CA MET A 176 -18.39 -11.76 7.76
C MET A 176 -18.56 -10.62 6.76
N GLY A 177 -18.44 -10.91 5.49
CA GLY A 177 -18.50 -9.93 4.39
C GLY A 177 -19.25 -10.45 3.18
N THR A 178 -19.15 -9.71 2.07
CA THR A 178 -19.78 -10.02 0.78
C THR A 178 -18.81 -10.68 -0.21
N GLY A 179 -17.52 -10.82 0.15
CA GLY A 179 -16.42 -11.14 -0.74
C GLY A 179 -16.52 -12.49 -1.48
N ALA A 180 -15.62 -12.67 -2.42
CA ALA A 180 -15.58 -13.85 -3.30
C ALA A 180 -15.25 -15.16 -2.57
N TYR A 181 -14.69 -15.07 -1.37
CA TYR A 181 -14.37 -16.23 -0.53
C TYR A 181 -14.99 -16.13 0.86
N LYS A 182 -15.47 -17.25 1.37
CA LYS A 182 -15.94 -17.43 2.74
C LYS A 182 -14.80 -17.91 3.61
N PHE A 183 -14.71 -17.39 4.82
CA PHE A 183 -13.75 -17.84 5.83
C PHE A 183 -14.00 -19.28 6.25
N VAL A 184 -12.94 -20.08 6.35
CA VAL A 184 -12.99 -21.45 6.87
C VAL A 184 -12.22 -21.54 8.17
N GLU A 185 -10.94 -21.14 8.17
CA GLU A 185 -10.06 -21.34 9.32
C GLU A 185 -8.87 -20.39 9.28
N TRP A 186 -8.44 -19.92 10.44
CA TRP A 186 -7.19 -19.19 10.64
C TRP A 186 -6.35 -19.85 11.73
N VAL A 187 -5.27 -20.52 11.34
CA VAL A 187 -4.25 -21.01 12.24
C VAL A 187 -3.14 -19.96 12.31
N LYS A 188 -3.12 -19.18 13.40
CA LYS A 188 -2.19 -18.05 13.56
C LYS A 188 -0.74 -18.48 13.33
N GLY A 189 -0.05 -17.74 12.46
CA GLY A 189 1.34 -18.01 12.08
C GLY A 189 1.53 -19.16 11.08
N SER A 190 0.46 -19.88 10.70
CA SER A 190 0.52 -21.02 9.78
C SER A 190 -0.21 -20.76 8.47
N TYR A 191 -1.54 -20.56 8.53
CA TYR A 191 -2.32 -20.29 7.31
C TYR A 191 -3.69 -19.68 7.62
N VAL A 192 -4.26 -19.08 6.57
CA VAL A 192 -5.68 -18.73 6.45
C VAL A 192 -6.26 -19.56 5.32
N ARG A 193 -7.29 -20.33 5.60
CA ARG A 193 -8.03 -21.14 4.62
C ARG A 193 -9.38 -20.53 4.34
N MET A 194 -9.74 -20.50 3.05
CA MET A 194 -10.99 -19.93 2.59
C MET A 194 -11.60 -20.78 1.47
N GLN A 195 -12.93 -20.75 1.36
CA GLN A 195 -13.73 -21.47 0.39
C GLN A 195 -14.46 -20.50 -0.54
N ALA A 196 -14.59 -20.85 -1.81
CA ALA A 196 -15.32 -20.07 -2.78
C ALA A 196 -16.76 -19.75 -2.33
N ASN A 197 -17.16 -18.50 -2.51
CA ASN A 197 -18.55 -18.09 -2.44
C ASN A 197 -19.18 -18.34 -3.80
N GLU A 198 -19.88 -19.48 -3.96
CA GLU A 198 -20.52 -19.87 -5.23
C GLU A 198 -21.61 -18.86 -5.67
N ASN A 199 -22.11 -18.05 -4.73
CA ASN A 199 -23.12 -17.01 -4.99
C ASN A 199 -22.53 -15.60 -5.01
N TYR A 200 -21.23 -15.46 -5.30
CA TYR A 200 -20.60 -14.16 -5.37
C TYR A 200 -21.20 -13.31 -6.51
N TRP A 201 -21.44 -12.03 -6.24
CA TRP A 201 -22.15 -11.14 -7.17
C TRP A 201 -21.44 -10.90 -8.51
N GLU A 202 -20.11 -11.06 -8.60
CA GLU A 202 -19.36 -11.06 -9.87
C GLU A 202 -19.24 -12.48 -10.49
N GLY A 203 -19.84 -13.48 -9.89
CA GLY A 203 -19.71 -14.89 -10.29
C GLY A 203 -18.73 -15.67 -9.42
N ALA A 204 -18.89 -16.99 -9.39
CA ALA A 204 -18.08 -17.88 -8.58
C ALA A 204 -16.58 -17.83 -8.97
N PRO A 205 -15.64 -17.73 -8.01
CA PRO A 205 -14.23 -17.74 -8.33
C PRO A 205 -13.75 -19.12 -8.78
N LYS A 206 -12.65 -19.16 -9.55
CA LYS A 206 -12.09 -20.40 -10.16
C LYS A 206 -11.71 -21.46 -9.12
N TYR A 207 -10.99 -21.05 -8.07
CA TYR A 207 -10.45 -21.98 -7.08
C TYR A 207 -11.43 -22.20 -5.94
N LYS A 208 -11.90 -23.42 -5.75
CA LYS A 208 -12.89 -23.76 -4.69
C LYS A 208 -12.34 -23.60 -3.30
N THR A 209 -11.06 -23.85 -3.09
CA THR A 209 -10.38 -23.70 -1.81
C THR A 209 -9.03 -23.03 -2.02
N VAL A 210 -8.75 -21.99 -1.24
CA VAL A 210 -7.49 -21.27 -1.26
C VAL A 210 -6.90 -21.26 0.14
N GLU A 211 -5.60 -21.42 0.22
CA GLU A 211 -4.84 -21.32 1.45
C GLU A 211 -3.73 -20.29 1.32
N ILE A 212 -3.73 -19.27 2.16
CA ILE A 212 -2.70 -18.25 2.21
C ILE A 212 -1.81 -18.53 3.42
N ARG A 213 -0.50 -18.78 3.18
CA ARG A 213 0.50 -19.11 4.19
C ARG A 213 1.47 -17.94 4.39
N PRO A 214 1.45 -17.28 5.56
CA PRO A 214 2.46 -16.28 5.87
C PRO A 214 3.80 -16.97 6.21
N ILE A 215 4.85 -16.65 5.47
CA ILE A 215 6.22 -17.10 5.77
C ILE A 215 7.10 -15.85 5.76
N THR A 216 7.45 -15.33 6.93
CA THR A 216 8.20 -14.08 7.07
C THR A 216 9.69 -14.25 6.77
N GLU A 217 10.23 -15.44 6.98
CA GLU A 217 11.64 -15.74 6.78
C GLU A 217 11.92 -16.07 5.31
N GLU A 218 12.87 -15.36 4.68
CA GLU A 218 13.15 -15.39 3.25
C GLU A 218 13.64 -16.76 2.75
N ALA A 219 14.53 -17.42 3.49
CA ALA A 219 15.07 -18.72 3.09
C ALA A 219 13.98 -19.81 3.14
N THR A 220 13.05 -19.70 4.08
CA THR A 220 11.91 -20.61 4.19
C THR A 220 10.90 -20.38 3.05
N ARG A 221 10.65 -19.11 2.64
CA ARG A 221 9.85 -18.82 1.44
C ARG A 221 10.47 -19.40 0.19
N PHE A 222 11.79 -19.25 0.05
CA PHE A 222 12.53 -19.85 -1.05
C PHE A 222 12.43 -21.38 -1.05
N ALA A 223 12.57 -22.03 0.12
CA ALA A 223 12.43 -23.48 0.23
C ALA A 223 11.03 -23.98 -0.16
N ALA A 224 9.98 -23.26 0.23
CA ALA A 224 8.60 -23.57 -0.16
C ALA A 224 8.40 -23.49 -1.69
N LEU A 225 9.02 -22.51 -2.34
CA LEU A 225 9.01 -22.36 -3.80
C LEU A 225 9.78 -23.52 -4.48
N ALA A 226 11.00 -23.80 -4.02
CA ALA A 226 11.85 -24.85 -4.57
C ALA A 226 11.22 -26.24 -4.43
N GLY A 227 10.55 -26.48 -3.29
CA GLY A 227 9.82 -27.72 -2.98
C GLY A 227 8.44 -27.82 -3.62
N LYS A 228 8.01 -26.86 -4.41
CA LYS A 228 6.66 -26.78 -5.03
C LYS A 228 5.51 -26.87 -4.01
N GLN A 229 5.74 -26.31 -2.82
CA GLN A 229 4.76 -26.31 -1.73
C GLN A 229 3.82 -25.08 -1.80
N ALA A 230 4.07 -24.19 -2.74
CA ALA A 230 3.26 -23.01 -3.05
C ALA A 230 3.05 -22.92 -4.55
N ASP A 231 1.92 -22.38 -4.96
CA ASP A 231 1.63 -22.07 -6.37
C ASP A 231 2.09 -20.64 -6.72
N ILE A 232 1.95 -19.72 -5.76
CA ILE A 232 2.37 -18.32 -5.87
C ILE A 232 3.14 -17.95 -4.59
N VAL A 233 4.25 -17.26 -4.76
CA VAL A 233 5.03 -16.67 -3.66
C VAL A 233 5.14 -15.16 -3.87
N ASN A 234 4.69 -14.38 -2.89
CA ASN A 234 4.85 -12.93 -2.83
C ASN A 234 6.11 -12.56 -2.02
N GLY A 235 6.76 -11.46 -2.36
CA GLY A 235 7.92 -10.96 -1.62
C GLY A 235 9.18 -11.79 -1.87
N VAL A 236 9.49 -12.06 -3.13
CA VAL A 236 10.74 -12.71 -3.53
C VAL A 236 11.91 -11.75 -3.26
N PRO A 237 12.92 -12.18 -2.46
CA PRO A 237 14.09 -11.35 -2.19
C PRO A 237 14.94 -11.13 -3.44
N VAL A 238 15.38 -9.89 -3.67
CA VAL A 238 16.25 -9.54 -4.81
C VAL A 238 17.56 -10.35 -4.82
N THR A 239 18.05 -10.77 -3.66
CA THR A 239 19.26 -11.58 -3.50
C THR A 239 19.13 -13.01 -4.02
N LEU A 240 17.90 -13.51 -4.18
CA LEU A 240 17.61 -14.88 -4.60
C LEU A 240 17.15 -15.00 -6.05
N ILE A 241 16.98 -13.90 -6.76
CA ILE A 241 16.46 -13.88 -8.15
C ILE A 241 17.28 -14.79 -9.06
N GLU A 242 18.61 -14.62 -9.12
CA GLU A 242 19.48 -15.43 -9.97
C GLU A 242 19.39 -16.94 -9.71
N ARG A 243 19.08 -17.33 -8.46
CA ARG A 243 18.88 -18.73 -8.11
C ARG A 243 17.51 -19.24 -8.55
N ILE A 244 16.49 -18.39 -8.45
CA ILE A 244 15.11 -18.73 -8.83
C ILE A 244 14.98 -18.80 -10.35
N GLU A 245 15.63 -17.92 -11.11
CA GLU A 245 15.65 -17.94 -12.57
C GLU A 245 16.23 -19.24 -13.14
N LYS A 246 17.13 -19.91 -12.42
CA LYS A 246 17.65 -21.22 -12.77
C LYS A 246 16.68 -22.38 -12.50
N MET A 247 15.53 -22.12 -11.89
CA MET A 247 14.51 -23.15 -11.62
C MET A 247 13.55 -23.28 -12.82
N PRO A 248 13.58 -24.36 -13.60
CA PRO A 248 12.79 -24.48 -14.82
C PRO A 248 11.27 -24.51 -14.56
N HIS A 249 10.87 -24.84 -13.34
CA HIS A 249 9.48 -24.93 -12.91
C HIS A 249 8.94 -23.64 -12.29
N VAL A 250 9.70 -22.55 -12.29
CA VAL A 250 9.27 -21.24 -11.72
C VAL A 250 9.25 -20.20 -12.81
N GLU A 251 8.33 -19.27 -12.69
CA GLU A 251 8.27 -18.02 -13.42
C GLU A 251 8.35 -16.87 -12.43
N LEU A 252 9.25 -15.93 -12.67
CA LEU A 252 9.33 -14.68 -11.93
C LEU A 252 8.48 -13.63 -12.64
N ILE A 253 7.65 -12.94 -11.88
CA ILE A 253 6.85 -11.80 -12.35
C ILE A 253 7.28 -10.61 -11.51
N SER A 254 7.88 -9.61 -12.16
CA SER A 254 8.29 -8.36 -11.53
C SER A 254 7.49 -7.20 -12.12
N ARG A 255 7.06 -6.28 -11.26
CA ARG A 255 6.41 -5.04 -11.68
C ARG A 255 6.86 -3.89 -10.79
N PRO A 256 6.84 -2.64 -11.30
CA PRO A 256 7.07 -1.49 -10.46
C PRO A 256 6.08 -1.44 -9.29
N ALA A 257 6.61 -1.38 -8.07
CA ALA A 257 5.82 -1.11 -6.89
C ALA A 257 5.41 0.36 -6.87
N ARG A 258 4.32 0.67 -6.20
CA ARG A 258 3.87 2.06 -6.02
C ARG A 258 4.73 2.85 -5.02
N ARG A 259 5.66 2.19 -4.33
CA ARG A 259 6.55 2.86 -3.37
C ARG A 259 7.73 3.51 -4.07
N ALA A 260 7.72 4.86 -4.08
CA ALA A 260 8.90 5.64 -4.43
C ALA A 260 9.87 5.69 -3.25
N ILE A 261 11.15 5.48 -3.53
CA ILE A 261 12.28 5.77 -2.62
C ILE A 261 12.88 7.09 -3.07
N TYR A 262 13.10 8.00 -2.13
CA TYR A 262 13.60 9.33 -2.42
C TYR A 262 14.43 9.89 -1.25
N MET A 263 15.25 10.89 -1.55
CA MET A 263 15.89 11.69 -0.53
C MET A 263 15.01 12.90 -0.20
N GLY A 264 14.55 13.00 1.03
CA GLY A 264 13.89 14.18 1.56
C GLY A 264 14.92 15.23 1.99
N MET A 265 14.57 16.50 1.84
CA MET A 265 15.45 17.61 2.19
C MET A 265 14.71 18.70 2.96
N SER A 266 15.45 19.38 3.84
CA SER A 266 15.05 20.64 4.44
C SER A 266 15.41 21.78 3.51
N ASN A 267 14.64 22.89 3.54
CA ASN A 267 15.08 24.16 2.96
C ASN A 267 15.07 25.29 3.99
N LYS A 268 15.22 24.93 5.28
CA LYS A 268 15.22 25.91 6.39
C LYS A 268 16.27 27.00 6.16
N PRO A 269 15.95 28.27 6.41
CA PRO A 269 16.93 29.37 6.40
C PRO A 269 18.11 29.06 7.32
N GLY A 270 19.31 29.37 6.86
CA GLY A 270 20.55 29.11 7.60
C GLY A 270 21.13 27.70 7.40
N THR A 271 20.47 26.83 6.64
CA THR A 271 21.06 25.58 6.15
C THR A 271 21.54 25.73 4.71
N PRO A 272 22.56 24.97 4.26
CA PRO A 272 22.97 24.97 2.86
C PRO A 272 21.83 24.66 1.88
N PHE A 273 20.87 23.84 2.31
CA PHE A 273 19.73 23.42 1.50
C PHE A 273 18.70 24.51 1.21
N ALA A 274 18.79 25.68 1.89
CA ALA A 274 17.95 26.85 1.57
C ALA A 274 18.19 27.35 0.13
N ASP A 275 19.41 27.20 -0.39
CA ASP A 275 19.76 27.54 -1.75
C ASP A 275 19.39 26.40 -2.72
N ILE A 276 18.55 26.69 -3.69
CA ILE A 276 18.13 25.71 -4.70
C ILE A 276 19.31 25.12 -5.49
N ARG A 277 20.38 25.89 -5.71
CA ARG A 277 21.57 25.42 -6.41
C ARG A 277 22.26 24.29 -5.65
N VAL A 278 22.22 24.34 -4.32
CA VAL A 278 22.73 23.24 -3.47
C VAL A 278 21.86 21.98 -3.63
N ARG A 279 20.52 22.12 -3.64
CA ARG A 279 19.62 20.99 -3.84
C ARG A 279 19.80 20.37 -5.22
N GLN A 280 19.94 21.21 -6.27
CA GLN A 280 20.26 20.76 -7.63
C GLN A 280 21.62 20.06 -7.72
N ALA A 281 22.65 20.62 -7.06
CA ALA A 281 23.98 20.00 -7.01
C ALA A 281 23.93 18.59 -6.40
N ILE A 282 23.19 18.43 -5.31
CA ILE A 282 23.02 17.10 -4.66
C ILE A 282 22.29 16.15 -5.62
N ALA A 283 21.27 16.60 -6.34
CA ALA A 283 20.57 15.78 -7.31
C ALA A 283 21.50 15.33 -8.47
N HIS A 284 22.32 16.23 -9.01
CA HIS A 284 23.32 15.89 -10.02
C HIS A 284 24.45 15.00 -9.50
N ALA A 285 24.71 15.00 -8.20
CA ALA A 285 25.77 14.19 -7.61
C ALA A 285 25.41 12.71 -7.45
N ILE A 286 24.13 12.36 -7.41
CA ILE A 286 23.64 10.98 -7.14
C ILE A 286 23.53 10.19 -8.44
N ASN A 287 24.27 9.07 -8.53
CA ASN A 287 24.16 8.13 -9.65
C ASN A 287 23.13 7.04 -9.35
N GLU A 288 21.89 7.31 -9.70
CA GLU A 288 20.82 6.39 -9.44
C GLU A 288 20.85 5.15 -10.33
N ASP A 289 21.28 5.29 -11.58
CA ASP A 289 21.41 4.14 -12.49
C ASP A 289 22.39 3.10 -11.93
N GLU A 290 23.49 3.56 -11.32
CA GLU A 290 24.42 2.69 -10.60
C GLU A 290 23.80 2.08 -9.33
N ILE A 291 22.98 2.81 -8.59
CA ILE A 291 22.20 2.28 -7.45
C ILE A 291 21.26 1.16 -7.93
N ILE A 292 20.52 1.39 -9.00
CA ILE A 292 19.60 0.39 -9.57
C ILE A 292 20.37 -0.84 -10.04
N GLU A 293 21.44 -0.67 -10.80
CA GLU A 293 22.21 -1.78 -11.34
C GLU A 293 22.91 -2.60 -10.25
N LYS A 294 23.68 -1.94 -9.37
CA LYS A 294 24.60 -2.63 -8.45
C LYS A 294 23.99 -2.97 -7.11
N ILE A 295 23.14 -2.10 -6.57
CA ILE A 295 22.54 -2.30 -5.24
C ILE A 295 21.20 -3.00 -5.36
N MET A 296 20.35 -2.55 -6.30
CA MET A 296 19.02 -3.12 -6.52
C MET A 296 19.03 -4.28 -7.53
N ARG A 297 20.19 -4.61 -8.14
CA ARG A 297 20.35 -5.71 -9.12
C ARG A 297 19.35 -5.63 -10.27
N GLY A 298 19.08 -4.43 -10.76
CA GLY A 298 18.08 -4.17 -11.79
C GLY A 298 16.62 -4.26 -11.31
N GLN A 299 16.38 -4.51 -10.03
CA GLN A 299 15.04 -4.65 -9.47
C GLN A 299 14.53 -3.34 -8.86
N ALA A 300 14.60 -2.30 -9.66
CA ALA A 300 14.01 -0.99 -9.39
C ALA A 300 13.76 -0.27 -10.72
N THR A 301 12.83 0.66 -10.73
CA THR A 301 12.55 1.52 -11.89
C THR A 301 12.88 2.95 -11.53
N ALA A 302 13.79 3.58 -12.29
CA ALA A 302 14.15 4.99 -12.11
C ALA A 302 12.92 5.89 -12.17
N THR A 303 12.89 6.94 -11.34
CA THR A 303 11.80 7.92 -11.38
C THR A 303 12.29 9.34 -11.15
N ALA A 304 11.63 10.30 -11.79
CA ALA A 304 11.83 11.73 -11.58
C ALA A 304 10.83 12.33 -10.58
N GLN A 305 9.90 11.53 -10.06
CA GLN A 305 8.79 12.02 -9.23
C GLN A 305 8.36 10.97 -8.20
N VAL A 306 7.71 11.42 -7.13
CA VAL A 306 7.22 10.52 -6.07
C VAL A 306 5.91 9.81 -6.43
N PRO A 307 4.88 10.48 -7.03
CA PRO A 307 3.68 9.78 -7.48
C PRO A 307 4.00 8.77 -8.58
N ASP A 308 3.31 7.62 -8.56
CA ASP A 308 3.42 6.55 -9.54
C ASP A 308 2.38 6.72 -10.68
N PRO A 309 2.52 6.05 -11.84
CA PRO A 309 1.68 6.26 -13.02
C PRO A 309 0.17 6.24 -12.81
N PRO A 310 -0.44 5.36 -11.99
CA PRO A 310 -1.89 5.39 -11.74
C PRO A 310 -2.36 6.52 -10.80
N THR A 311 -1.43 7.30 -10.23
CA THR A 311 -1.77 8.38 -9.30
C THR A 311 -2.23 9.63 -10.06
N VAL A 312 -3.38 10.19 -9.69
CA VAL A 312 -3.85 11.48 -10.22
C VAL A 312 -2.83 12.57 -9.91
N GLY A 313 -2.36 13.28 -10.93
CA GLY A 313 -1.27 14.27 -10.83
C GLY A 313 0.11 13.72 -11.22
N TYR A 314 0.20 12.46 -11.67
CA TYR A 314 1.42 11.95 -12.31
C TYR A 314 1.73 12.71 -13.61
N LEU A 315 3.01 12.90 -13.91
CA LEU A 315 3.50 13.55 -15.11
C LEU A 315 4.19 12.55 -16.03
N ASP A 316 3.60 12.28 -17.19
CA ASP A 316 4.25 11.44 -18.19
C ASP A 316 5.47 12.16 -18.79
N GLY A 317 6.53 11.38 -19.05
CA GLY A 317 7.72 11.89 -19.73
C GLY A 317 8.58 12.86 -18.92
N LEU A 318 8.38 12.94 -17.60
CA LEU A 318 9.24 13.75 -16.74
C LEU A 318 10.61 13.08 -16.59
N GLU A 319 11.67 13.83 -16.89
CA GLU A 319 13.06 13.36 -16.81
C GLU A 319 13.72 13.83 -15.52
N ARG A 320 14.61 13.00 -14.96
CA ARG A 320 15.47 13.33 -13.83
C ARG A 320 16.57 14.32 -14.25
N LEU A 321 17.07 15.08 -13.27
CA LEU A 321 18.38 15.70 -13.41
C LEU A 321 19.44 14.61 -13.62
N PRO A 322 20.26 14.70 -14.68
CA PRO A 322 21.26 13.65 -14.99
C PRO A 322 22.36 13.62 -13.95
N TYR A 323 22.94 12.45 -13.71
CA TYR A 323 24.18 12.32 -12.94
C TYR A 323 25.30 13.08 -13.65
N ASP A 324 25.73 14.20 -13.06
CA ASP A 324 26.79 15.08 -13.56
C ASP A 324 27.58 15.68 -12.39
N PRO A 325 28.63 15.00 -11.90
CA PRO A 325 29.44 15.51 -10.80
C PRO A 325 30.12 16.85 -11.08
N GLU A 326 30.43 17.18 -12.32
CA GLU A 326 31.07 18.45 -12.66
C GLU A 326 30.07 19.63 -12.56
N THR A 327 28.84 19.44 -13.06
CA THR A 327 27.75 20.39 -12.84
C THR A 327 27.45 20.53 -11.32
N ALA A 328 27.46 19.44 -10.56
CA ALA A 328 27.28 19.48 -9.11
C ALA A 328 28.34 20.35 -8.42
N LYS A 329 29.63 20.17 -8.72
CA LYS A 329 30.71 20.99 -8.18
C LYS A 329 30.58 22.47 -8.54
N LYS A 330 30.21 22.75 -9.79
CA LYS A 330 29.98 24.11 -10.27
C LYS A 330 28.87 24.79 -9.48
N LEU A 331 27.70 24.14 -9.33
CA LEU A 331 26.58 24.68 -8.58
C LEU A 331 26.90 24.90 -7.09
N LEU A 332 27.66 23.99 -6.47
CA LEU A 332 28.16 24.17 -5.09
C LEU A 332 29.05 25.39 -4.99
N ALA A 333 29.98 25.59 -5.93
CA ALA A 333 30.87 26.76 -5.93
C ALA A 333 30.08 28.06 -6.14
N GLU A 334 29.12 28.10 -7.06
CA GLU A 334 28.24 29.24 -7.31
C GLU A 334 27.35 29.58 -6.09
N ALA A 335 27.00 28.57 -5.28
CA ALA A 335 26.27 28.74 -4.04
C ALA A 335 27.16 29.14 -2.84
N GLY A 336 28.49 29.28 -3.05
CA GLY A 336 29.45 29.66 -2.00
C GLY A 336 30.03 28.48 -1.22
N TYR A 337 29.89 27.24 -1.71
CA TYR A 337 30.38 26.03 -1.07
C TYR A 337 31.44 25.30 -1.89
N ALA A 338 32.38 26.03 -2.49
CA ALA A 338 33.48 25.46 -3.30
C ALA A 338 34.33 24.43 -2.52
N ASP A 339 34.51 24.64 -1.21
CA ASP A 339 35.25 23.74 -0.31
C ASP A 339 34.38 22.66 0.34
N GLY A 340 33.11 22.56 -0.12
CA GLY A 340 32.11 21.67 0.43
C GLY A 340 31.65 22.06 1.83
N PHE A 341 30.77 21.24 2.40
CA PHE A 341 30.27 21.35 3.78
C PHE A 341 30.00 19.97 4.37
N GLU A 342 29.77 19.90 5.69
CA GLU A 342 29.34 18.66 6.32
C GLU A 342 27.86 18.37 6.01
N ILE A 343 27.56 17.16 5.56
CA ILE A 343 26.21 16.67 5.28
C ILE A 343 25.99 15.32 5.94
N THR A 344 24.89 15.18 6.68
CA THR A 344 24.48 13.89 7.26
C THR A 344 23.48 13.23 6.33
N VAL A 345 23.80 12.02 5.88
CA VAL A 345 22.87 11.15 5.14
C VAL A 345 22.19 10.25 6.16
N ALA A 346 20.95 10.59 6.52
CA ALA A 346 20.17 9.81 7.48
C ALA A 346 19.27 8.80 6.77
N GLY A 347 18.95 7.70 7.44
CA GLY A 347 18.04 6.70 6.88
C GLY A 347 17.76 5.52 7.81
N PRO A 348 16.74 4.71 7.51
CA PRO A 348 16.53 3.45 8.20
C PRO A 348 17.48 2.36 7.67
N ASN A 349 17.60 1.24 8.41
CA ASN A 349 18.35 0.05 7.97
C ASN A 349 17.53 -1.23 7.97
N ASP A 350 16.23 -1.13 8.24
CA ASP A 350 15.32 -2.29 8.33
C ASP A 350 13.90 -1.98 7.81
N ARG A 351 13.77 -0.99 6.91
CA ARG A 351 12.47 -0.52 6.39
C ARG A 351 12.27 -0.77 4.91
N TYR A 352 13.29 -0.48 4.09
CA TYR A 352 13.23 -0.56 2.62
C TYR A 352 14.27 -1.54 2.10
N VAL A 353 14.09 -2.01 0.87
CA VAL A 353 15.08 -2.91 0.25
C VAL A 353 16.42 -2.19 0.12
N ASN A 354 17.45 -2.74 0.75
CA ASN A 354 18.83 -2.24 0.73
C ASN A 354 19.01 -0.76 1.19
N ASP A 355 18.14 -0.25 2.05
CA ASP A 355 18.13 1.15 2.50
C ASP A 355 19.48 1.64 3.04
N GLU A 356 20.15 0.91 3.94
CA GLU A 356 21.48 1.22 4.43
C GLU A 356 22.51 1.34 3.29
N LYS A 357 22.53 0.37 2.35
CA LYS A 357 23.45 0.37 1.20
C LYS A 357 23.20 1.53 0.25
N ILE A 358 21.94 1.96 0.10
CA ILE A 358 21.58 3.13 -0.70
C ILE A 358 22.13 4.39 -0.01
N CYS A 359 21.94 4.54 1.31
CA CYS A 359 22.52 5.65 2.08
C CYS A 359 24.05 5.71 1.98
N GLU A 360 24.74 4.55 2.07
CA GLU A 360 26.20 4.46 1.86
C GLU A 360 26.62 4.90 0.46
N ALA A 361 25.88 4.49 -0.59
CA ALA A 361 26.17 4.90 -1.95
C ALA A 361 25.98 6.40 -2.14
N VAL A 362 24.87 6.95 -1.65
CA VAL A 362 24.60 8.39 -1.68
C VAL A 362 25.72 9.15 -0.99
N ALA A 363 26.17 8.74 0.21
CA ALA A 363 27.26 9.38 0.90
C ALA A 363 28.57 9.36 0.08
N LYS A 364 28.87 8.25 -0.59
CA LYS A 364 30.04 8.13 -1.49
C LYS A 364 29.94 9.04 -2.71
N TYR A 365 28.76 9.20 -3.31
CA TYR A 365 28.56 10.13 -4.42
C TYR A 365 28.74 11.58 -3.98
N LEU A 366 28.17 11.97 -2.84
CA LEU A 366 28.33 13.31 -2.29
C LEU A 366 29.82 13.64 -1.97
N ALA A 367 30.56 12.66 -1.49
CA ALA A 367 32.01 12.82 -1.26
C ALA A 367 32.79 13.08 -2.56
N LYS A 368 32.39 12.52 -3.73
CA LYS A 368 33.04 12.77 -5.02
C LYS A 368 32.92 14.22 -5.49
N VAL A 369 31.92 14.95 -5.02
CA VAL A 369 31.71 16.37 -5.33
C VAL A 369 32.20 17.31 -4.22
N GLY A 370 32.97 16.80 -3.24
CA GLY A 370 33.61 17.58 -2.20
C GLY A 370 32.81 17.76 -0.91
N LEU A 371 31.61 17.16 -0.80
CA LEU A 371 30.83 17.21 0.44
C LEU A 371 31.38 16.23 1.48
N LYS A 372 31.39 16.63 2.76
CA LYS A 372 31.86 15.81 3.89
C LYS A 372 30.70 14.98 4.44
N ALA A 373 30.35 13.89 3.73
CA ALA A 373 29.19 13.09 4.05
C ALA A 373 29.44 12.19 5.28
N LYS A 374 28.53 12.25 6.25
CA LYS A 374 28.44 11.36 7.42
C LYS A 374 27.20 10.49 7.30
N LEU A 375 27.29 9.22 7.67
CA LEU A 375 26.14 8.32 7.72
C LEU A 375 25.49 8.36 9.11
N ASP A 376 24.16 8.39 9.14
CA ASP A 376 23.35 8.24 10.34
C ASP A 376 22.18 7.28 10.05
N VAL A 377 22.51 5.99 10.02
CA VAL A 377 21.55 4.92 9.65
C VAL A 377 21.16 4.16 10.90
N LYS A 378 19.85 4.00 11.13
CA LYS A 378 19.26 3.50 12.37
C LYS A 378 18.09 2.55 12.12
N PRO A 379 17.72 1.71 13.11
CA PRO A 379 16.45 0.99 13.06
C PRO A 379 15.26 1.95 12.84
N LYS A 380 14.29 1.52 12.03
CA LYS A 380 13.14 2.34 11.64
C LYS A 380 12.37 2.97 12.82
N SER A 381 12.30 2.27 13.97
CA SER A 381 11.62 2.80 15.15
C SER A 381 12.27 4.08 15.68
N ILE A 382 13.60 4.15 15.68
CA ILE A 382 14.34 5.34 16.10
C ILE A 382 14.32 6.40 14.99
N PHE A 383 14.59 6.00 13.76
CA PHE A 383 14.64 6.90 12.61
C PHE A 383 13.33 7.68 12.42
N PHE A 384 12.16 7.02 12.49
CA PHE A 384 10.89 7.71 12.30
C PHE A 384 10.51 8.63 13.45
N ASP A 385 10.92 8.32 14.70
CA ASP A 385 10.74 9.24 15.82
C ASP A 385 11.54 10.53 15.58
N GLU A 386 12.79 10.42 15.12
CA GLU A 386 13.65 11.57 14.82
C GLU A 386 13.15 12.37 13.59
N ILE A 387 12.59 11.72 12.56
CA ILE A 387 11.95 12.39 11.42
C ILE A 387 10.75 13.21 11.89
N ASN A 388 9.91 12.66 12.76
CA ASN A 388 8.75 13.36 13.31
C ASN A 388 9.14 14.56 14.19
N GLU A 389 10.36 14.56 14.73
CA GLU A 389 10.94 15.68 15.51
C GLU A 389 11.75 16.66 14.63
N PHE A 390 11.77 16.49 13.31
CA PHE A 390 12.49 17.32 12.33
C PHE A 390 14.00 17.41 12.58
N LYS A 391 14.63 16.31 13.05
CA LYS A 391 16.06 16.28 13.40
C LYS A 391 16.99 16.18 12.19
N HIS A 392 16.47 15.76 11.03
CA HIS A 392 17.29 15.49 9.85
C HIS A 392 17.03 16.50 8.72
N HIS A 393 18.10 16.99 8.09
CA HIS A 393 18.02 17.90 6.96
C HIS A 393 18.13 17.21 5.61
N PHE A 394 18.68 16.00 5.55
CA PHE A 394 18.82 15.19 4.36
C PHE A 394 18.71 13.70 4.73
N TYR A 395 17.72 13.01 4.18
CA TYR A 395 17.36 11.68 4.65
C TYR A 395 16.71 10.82 3.56
N LEU A 396 16.94 9.51 3.62
CA LEU A 396 16.30 8.51 2.77
C LEU A 396 14.96 8.10 3.37
N ILE A 397 13.91 8.15 2.54
CA ILE A 397 12.58 7.72 2.92
C ILE A 397 11.85 7.14 1.71
N GLY A 398 10.80 6.35 1.95
CA GLY A 398 9.92 5.85 0.90
C GLY A 398 8.46 6.20 1.18
N TRP A 399 7.74 6.55 0.13
CA TRP A 399 6.32 6.86 0.20
C TRP A 399 5.47 5.93 -0.66
N PHE A 400 4.33 5.58 -0.13
CA PHE A 400 3.25 4.87 -0.81
C PHE A 400 1.92 5.51 -0.38
N ASP A 401 1.09 5.89 -1.34
CA ASP A 401 -0.24 6.43 -1.05
C ASP A 401 -1.33 5.52 -1.62
N GLY A 402 -2.13 4.95 -0.71
CA GLY A 402 -3.27 4.11 -1.07
C GLY A 402 -4.46 4.87 -1.66
N SER A 403 -4.45 6.23 -1.63
CA SER A 403 -5.52 7.04 -2.22
C SER A 403 -5.41 7.18 -3.73
N PHE A 404 -4.25 6.87 -4.32
CA PHE A 404 -3.97 7.11 -5.74
C PHE A 404 -4.16 8.59 -6.16
N ASP A 405 -3.90 9.51 -5.25
CA ASP A 405 -4.14 10.94 -5.46
C ASP A 405 -3.00 11.77 -4.85
N LEU A 406 -2.31 12.53 -5.70
CA LEU A 406 -1.18 13.35 -5.26
C LEU A 406 -1.60 14.42 -4.24
N GLY A 407 -2.84 14.92 -4.30
CA GLY A 407 -3.30 15.97 -3.38
C GLY A 407 -3.16 15.54 -1.93
N ARG A 408 -3.54 14.29 -1.59
CA ARG A 408 -3.34 13.74 -0.26
C ARG A 408 -1.86 13.61 0.11
N SER A 409 -1.04 13.13 -0.82
CA SER A 409 0.41 13.02 -0.61
C SER A 409 1.05 14.40 -0.45
N ALA A 410 0.64 15.39 -1.24
CA ALA A 410 1.14 16.76 -1.17
C ALA A 410 0.78 17.43 0.16
N GLU A 411 -0.46 17.27 0.64
CA GLU A 411 -0.85 17.75 1.98
C GLU A 411 0.04 17.19 3.09
N LYS A 412 0.51 15.95 2.97
CA LYS A 412 1.28 15.27 4.02
C LYS A 412 2.78 15.47 3.91
N LEU A 413 3.31 15.54 2.69
CA LEU A 413 4.76 15.50 2.42
C LEU A 413 5.35 16.84 2.01
N LEU A 414 4.57 17.68 1.30
CA LEU A 414 5.06 18.92 0.67
C LEU A 414 4.59 20.18 1.39
N HIS A 415 3.35 20.18 1.91
CA HIS A 415 2.86 21.35 2.64
C HIS A 415 3.75 21.64 3.86
N THR A 416 4.04 22.91 4.08
CA THR A 416 4.72 23.37 5.29
C THR A 416 4.02 22.78 6.52
N PRO A 417 4.75 22.23 7.52
CA PRO A 417 4.14 21.66 8.70
C PRO A 417 3.23 22.65 9.45
N ASP A 418 1.95 22.30 9.55
CA ASP A 418 0.89 23.02 10.27
C ASP A 418 0.08 21.99 11.07
N PRO A 419 0.48 21.69 12.33
CA PRO A 419 -0.18 20.67 13.16
C PRO A 419 -1.65 20.97 13.44
N ASP A 420 -2.02 22.26 13.55
CA ASP A 420 -3.40 22.67 13.84
C ASP A 420 -4.35 22.32 12.70
N LYS A 421 -3.84 22.33 11.45
CA LYS A 421 -4.60 21.91 10.25
C LYS A 421 -4.30 20.47 9.84
N GLY A 422 -3.36 19.80 10.49
CA GLY A 422 -2.90 18.45 10.14
C GLY A 422 -2.20 18.38 8.78
N MET A 423 -1.62 19.51 8.34
CA MET A 423 -0.83 19.62 7.11
C MET A 423 0.65 19.33 7.39
N GLY A 424 1.37 18.83 6.39
CA GLY A 424 2.81 18.55 6.47
C GLY A 424 3.21 17.49 7.51
N ALA A 425 2.27 16.62 7.92
CA ALA A 425 2.47 15.68 9.03
C ALA A 425 3.62 14.66 8.79
N TYR A 426 4.02 14.46 7.54
CA TYR A 426 5.13 13.57 7.14
C TYR A 426 6.23 14.33 6.38
N ASN A 427 6.22 15.65 6.40
CA ASN A 427 7.27 16.50 5.85
C ASN A 427 8.45 16.58 6.84
N GLY A 428 9.20 15.49 6.98
CA GLY A 428 10.24 15.34 8.02
C GLY A 428 11.42 16.31 7.94
N GLY A 429 11.65 16.93 6.77
CA GLY A 429 12.63 18.00 6.60
C GLY A 429 12.09 19.39 6.93
N ALA A 430 10.80 19.50 7.22
CA ALA A 430 10.08 20.77 7.31
C ALA A 430 10.37 21.70 6.10
N TYR A 431 10.37 21.11 4.90
CA TYR A 431 10.41 21.86 3.66
C TYR A 431 9.25 22.86 3.62
N SER A 432 9.47 24.08 3.13
CA SER A 432 8.46 25.13 3.10
C SER A 432 8.53 25.90 1.80
N ASP A 433 7.39 25.98 1.10
CA ASP A 433 7.19 26.79 -0.09
C ASP A 433 5.76 27.36 -0.05
N PRO A 434 5.59 28.65 0.28
CA PRO A 434 4.27 29.26 0.45
C PRO A 434 3.39 29.22 -0.81
N GLU A 435 3.98 29.24 -2.02
CA GLU A 435 3.22 29.12 -3.26
C GLU A 435 2.73 27.69 -3.45
N LEU A 436 3.57 26.69 -3.14
CA LEU A 436 3.19 25.29 -3.16
C LEU A 436 2.08 24.99 -2.15
N ASP A 437 2.18 25.54 -0.92
CA ASP A 437 1.14 25.43 0.11
C ASP A 437 -0.22 25.94 -0.39
N LYS A 438 -0.22 27.11 -1.05
CA LYS A 438 -1.41 27.70 -1.65
C LYS A 438 -2.00 26.79 -2.74
N MET A 439 -1.16 26.31 -3.67
CA MET A 439 -1.59 25.41 -4.75
C MET A 439 -2.22 24.12 -4.18
N ILE A 440 -1.64 23.54 -3.15
CA ILE A 440 -2.15 22.35 -2.47
C ILE A 440 -3.55 22.60 -1.91
N ILE A 441 -3.72 23.70 -1.17
CA ILE A 441 -5.03 24.05 -0.57
C ILE A 441 -6.07 24.29 -1.65
N GLU A 442 -5.75 25.10 -2.68
CA GLU A 442 -6.67 25.43 -3.77
C GLU A 442 -7.10 24.17 -4.55
N SER A 443 -6.18 23.22 -4.80
CA SER A 443 -6.50 21.99 -5.52
C SER A 443 -7.57 21.14 -4.85
N SER A 444 -7.70 21.24 -3.53
CA SER A 444 -8.69 20.47 -2.76
C SER A 444 -10.14 20.87 -3.05
N SER A 445 -10.37 22.09 -3.49
CA SER A 445 -11.70 22.64 -3.79
C SER A 445 -12.15 22.47 -5.24
N ILE A 446 -11.25 22.06 -6.15
CA ILE A 446 -11.59 21.85 -7.56
C ILE A 446 -12.46 20.62 -7.70
N LEU A 447 -13.67 20.78 -8.28
CA LEU A 447 -14.65 19.71 -8.45
C LEU A 447 -14.42 18.93 -9.76
N ASP A 448 -14.14 19.63 -10.85
CA ASP A 448 -13.88 18.99 -12.14
C ASP A 448 -12.59 18.16 -12.07
N ARG A 449 -12.70 16.87 -12.41
CA ARG A 449 -11.59 15.92 -12.31
C ARG A 449 -10.41 16.29 -13.20
N ALA A 450 -10.67 16.75 -14.41
CA ALA A 450 -9.61 17.08 -15.37
C ALA A 450 -8.90 18.40 -15.00
N GLU A 451 -9.63 19.38 -14.51
CA GLU A 451 -9.04 20.61 -13.97
C GLU A 451 -8.21 20.33 -12.73
N ARG A 452 -8.71 19.49 -11.83
CA ARG A 452 -7.99 19.08 -10.63
C ARG A 452 -6.72 18.30 -10.96
N GLU A 453 -6.77 17.39 -11.93
CA GLU A 453 -5.59 16.65 -12.38
C GLU A 453 -4.50 17.62 -12.89
N LYS A 454 -4.85 18.63 -13.68
CA LYS A 454 -3.93 19.67 -14.14
C LYS A 454 -3.33 20.47 -12.96
N ALA A 455 -4.14 20.80 -11.95
CA ALA A 455 -3.66 21.49 -10.77
C ALA A 455 -2.66 20.61 -9.98
N LEU A 456 -2.94 19.32 -9.82
CA LEU A 456 -2.03 18.38 -9.18
C LEU A 456 -0.75 18.15 -9.99
N GLN A 457 -0.85 18.10 -11.31
CA GLN A 457 0.33 18.07 -12.20
C GLN A 457 1.20 19.33 -12.06
N ALA A 458 0.60 20.50 -11.86
CA ALA A 458 1.33 21.73 -11.60
C ALA A 458 2.05 21.68 -10.22
N ILE A 459 1.40 21.15 -9.18
CA ILE A 459 2.00 20.90 -7.87
C ILE A 459 3.20 19.96 -8.01
N ASN A 460 3.04 18.85 -8.73
CA ASN A 460 4.11 17.89 -8.97
C ASN A 460 5.28 18.52 -9.71
N ARG A 461 5.02 19.24 -10.78
CA ARG A 461 6.03 19.95 -11.57
C ARG A 461 6.84 20.93 -10.69
N ARG A 462 6.16 21.76 -9.90
CA ARG A 462 6.83 22.68 -8.98
C ARG A 462 7.71 21.95 -7.96
N SER A 463 7.23 20.83 -7.40
CA SER A 463 8.02 20.04 -6.42
C SER A 463 9.33 19.51 -7.03
N VAL A 464 9.33 19.21 -8.33
CA VAL A 464 10.51 18.76 -9.08
C VAL A 464 11.42 19.92 -9.46
N GLU A 465 10.86 21.02 -9.98
CA GLU A 465 11.61 22.24 -10.36
C GLU A 465 12.31 22.86 -9.17
N GLU A 466 11.64 22.91 -8.00
CA GLU A 466 12.21 23.41 -6.74
C GLU A 466 13.09 22.39 -6.00
N VAL A 467 13.22 21.18 -6.54
CA VAL A 467 13.94 20.07 -5.90
C VAL A 467 13.54 19.92 -4.42
N ALA A 468 12.23 19.84 -4.17
CA ALA A 468 11.69 19.63 -2.83
C ALA A 468 12.11 18.26 -2.24
N TRP A 469 12.34 17.32 -3.11
CA TRP A 469 12.88 15.98 -2.87
C TRP A 469 13.73 15.53 -4.06
N ILE A 470 14.52 14.48 -3.86
CA ILE A 470 15.25 13.81 -4.96
C ILE A 470 14.70 12.39 -5.07
N PRO A 471 13.78 12.13 -6.01
CA PRO A 471 13.29 10.77 -6.27
C PRO A 471 14.44 9.90 -6.77
N LEU A 472 14.54 8.68 -6.25
CA LEU A 472 15.52 7.71 -6.69
C LEU A 472 14.88 6.66 -7.60
N HIS A 473 13.98 5.85 -7.08
CA HIS A 473 13.37 4.78 -7.85
C HIS A 473 12.05 4.31 -7.24
N TYR A 474 11.22 3.68 -8.04
CA TYR A 474 10.19 2.78 -7.54
C TYR A 474 10.83 1.42 -7.27
N GLN A 475 10.52 0.84 -6.11
CA GLN A 475 10.88 -0.55 -5.81
C GLN A 475 10.19 -1.49 -6.79
N GLN A 476 10.63 -2.75 -6.88
CA GLN A 476 9.90 -3.79 -7.60
C GLN A 476 9.14 -4.67 -6.62
N ASP A 477 7.92 -5.02 -6.97
CA ASP A 477 7.18 -6.10 -6.37
C ASP A 477 7.47 -7.37 -7.16
N ILE A 478 8.07 -8.36 -6.50
CA ILE A 478 8.55 -9.57 -7.15
C ILE A 478 7.76 -10.76 -6.62
N PHE A 479 7.16 -11.47 -7.56
CA PHE A 479 6.38 -12.67 -7.32
C PHE A 479 7.03 -13.86 -8.05
N ALA A 480 6.85 -15.05 -7.51
CA ALA A 480 7.19 -16.28 -8.18
C ALA A 480 5.94 -17.16 -8.34
N VAL A 481 5.75 -17.71 -9.53
CA VAL A 481 4.63 -18.61 -9.86
C VAL A 481 5.20 -19.97 -10.25
N VAL A 482 4.70 -21.05 -9.66
CA VAL A 482 5.11 -22.42 -10.00
C VAL A 482 4.39 -22.87 -11.26
N LYS A 483 5.15 -23.18 -12.31
CA LYS A 483 4.66 -23.72 -13.58
C LYS A 483 4.13 -25.14 -13.42
N GLY A 484 3.20 -25.53 -14.31
CA GLY A 484 2.67 -26.89 -14.36
C GLY A 484 1.27 -27.04 -13.75
N LYS A 485 0.76 -26.01 -13.09
CA LYS A 485 -0.67 -25.82 -12.80
C LYS A 485 -1.20 -24.71 -13.71
N ASP A 486 -2.48 -24.76 -14.05
CA ASP A 486 -3.12 -23.68 -14.82
C ASP A 486 -3.41 -22.49 -13.91
N VAL A 487 -2.32 -21.81 -13.48
CA VAL A 487 -2.37 -20.61 -12.64
C VAL A 487 -1.96 -19.41 -13.46
N LYS A 488 -2.90 -18.54 -13.77
CA LYS A 488 -2.63 -17.24 -14.41
C LYS A 488 -2.73 -16.16 -13.34
N PHE A 489 -1.58 -15.69 -12.90
CA PHE A 489 -1.45 -14.64 -11.90
C PHE A 489 -1.00 -13.34 -12.55
N MET A 490 -1.75 -12.27 -12.29
CA MET A 490 -1.42 -10.92 -12.71
C MET A 490 -1.28 -10.05 -11.45
N PRO A 491 -0.07 -9.59 -11.11
CA PRO A 491 0.13 -8.78 -9.91
C PRO A 491 -0.64 -7.47 -9.97
N ARG A 492 -1.26 -7.12 -8.86
CA ARG A 492 -1.95 -5.85 -8.66
C ARG A 492 -0.97 -4.74 -8.29
N SER A 493 -1.35 -3.48 -8.58
CA SER A 493 -0.54 -2.31 -8.22
C SER A 493 -0.42 -2.08 -6.70
N ASP A 494 -1.38 -2.57 -5.92
CA ASP A 494 -1.39 -2.51 -4.46
C ASP A 494 -0.72 -3.71 -3.77
N ARG A 495 -0.16 -4.67 -4.51
CA ARG A 495 0.43 -5.94 -4.05
C ARG A 495 -0.55 -6.91 -3.40
N TRP A 496 -1.83 -6.60 -3.34
CA TRP A 496 -2.79 -7.50 -2.69
C TRP A 496 -2.93 -8.81 -3.45
N ILE A 497 -3.11 -9.87 -2.70
CA ILE A 497 -3.46 -11.18 -3.24
C ILE A 497 -4.98 -11.31 -3.17
N VAL A 498 -5.62 -11.01 -4.27
CA VAL A 498 -7.07 -11.12 -4.46
C VAL A 498 -7.35 -12.38 -5.26
N ALA A 499 -7.70 -13.46 -4.56
CA ALA A 499 -7.73 -14.80 -5.13
C ALA A 499 -8.78 -14.96 -6.27
N LYS A 500 -9.85 -14.16 -6.32
CA LYS A 500 -10.82 -14.15 -7.42
C LYS A 500 -10.21 -13.72 -8.77
N GLU A 501 -9.14 -12.94 -8.73
CA GLU A 501 -8.45 -12.45 -9.93
C GLU A 501 -7.41 -13.45 -10.47
N ILE A 502 -7.09 -14.51 -9.72
CA ILE A 502 -6.18 -15.57 -10.14
C ILE A 502 -6.94 -16.57 -11.01
N LYS A 503 -6.54 -16.70 -12.29
CA LYS A 503 -7.23 -17.49 -13.30
C LYS A 503 -6.43 -18.69 -13.76
#